data_7fe5769a20f45a28bddef9e05bfb33e5
#
_entry.id   7fe5769a20f45a28bddef9e05bfb33e5
#
_cell.length_a   1.000
_cell.length_b   1.000
_cell.length_c   1.000
_cell.angle_alpha   90.00
_cell.angle_beta   90.00
_cell.angle_gamma   90.00
#
_symmetry.space_group_name_H-M   'P 1'
#
loop_
_entity.id
_entity.type
_entity.pdbx_description
1 polymer ?
#
loop_
_entity_poly.entity_id
_entity_poly.type
_entity_poly.pdbx_seq_one_letter_code
_entity_poly.pdbx_strand_id
1 'polypeptide(L)'
;MKRIWMYLSAYKKECVFAPLFKMLEALFELFVPLVVSAIIDTGIGNADKGYIVKMSLLLVTLAVIGLTCAITAQYFAAKAAVGCATGMRHHLFKHIQSLSFTEMDTIGTSTLITRMTSDINQVQNGVNLVLRLFLRSPFIVFGAMIMAFTIDIKAALVFVVAIPVLAVIVFGIMLSTRPLYKKVQAGLDKILGITRENLTGVRVVRAFNKQENEIREFKQANEQLNHLQKFVGKISGLMNPLTYVVVNISIIALIWIGAVRVNAGTLTQGQVVALYNYMSQILIELIKLANLIINITKALACAGRIENVFSIKSSMQNGSTTESTDTRAAAVEFKNVSLRYSGAGDESLTDISFTVKKGQTIGVIGGTGSGKSSLVNLIPRFYDVTKGEIYIDGVNVKDYRIEALREKVGIVLQKAQLFKGTIRDNIRWGKKDATDTEIMEALDIAQGREFVEKKDGKLDSFVDQGGKNLSGGQRQRLTIARAVVRKPDILILDDSASALDYATDAALRKSIREMKDAPTLFIVSQRAASLMHADRIIVLDDGNVAGIGTHEELLENCEVYQEIYYSQFRKEKEA
;
A
#
# COMPACT_ATOMS: atom_id res chain seq x y z
N MET A 1 -13.83 4.67 10.98
CA MET A 1 -15.02 3.84 11.33
C MET A 1 -16.24 4.13 10.46
N LYS A 2 -16.65 5.39 10.26
CA LYS A 2 -17.80 5.75 9.38
C LYS A 2 -17.70 5.15 7.97
N ARG A 3 -16.49 5.13 7.38
CA ARG A 3 -16.30 4.59 6.02
C ARG A 3 -16.48 3.08 5.90
N ILE A 4 -16.06 2.29 6.90
CA ILE A 4 -16.31 0.84 6.88
C ILE A 4 -17.83 0.58 6.86
N TRP A 5 -18.57 1.29 7.70
CA TRP A 5 -20.05 1.21 7.70
C TRP A 5 -20.66 1.62 6.35
N MET A 6 -20.10 2.62 5.69
CA MET A 6 -20.54 3.03 4.35
C MET A 6 -20.37 1.90 3.33
N TYR A 7 -19.24 1.18 3.35
CA TYR A 7 -19.03 0.05 2.44
C TYR A 7 -19.88 -1.17 2.82
N LEU A 8 -20.09 -1.42 4.10
CA LEU A 8 -20.96 -2.49 4.59
C LEU A 8 -22.45 -2.20 4.34
N SER A 9 -22.82 -0.93 4.19
CA SER A 9 -24.23 -0.57 3.92
C SER A 9 -24.77 -1.13 2.60
N ALA A 10 -23.89 -1.42 1.62
CA ALA A 10 -24.26 -2.13 0.40
C ALA A 10 -24.56 -3.62 0.63
N TYR A 11 -24.14 -4.18 1.77
CA TYR A 11 -24.24 -5.60 2.13
C TYR A 11 -25.07 -5.80 3.41
N LYS A 12 -26.13 -4.98 3.61
CA LYS A 12 -26.95 -5.01 4.83
C LYS A 12 -27.56 -6.39 5.10
N LYS A 13 -28.05 -7.06 4.06
CA LYS A 13 -28.65 -8.40 4.18
C LYS A 13 -27.62 -9.42 4.67
N GLU A 14 -26.44 -9.40 4.07
CA GLU A 14 -25.33 -10.28 4.43
C GLU A 14 -24.84 -10.03 5.86
N CYS A 15 -24.77 -8.77 6.28
CA CYS A 15 -24.39 -8.38 7.64
C CYS A 15 -25.41 -8.82 8.71
N VAL A 16 -26.67 -9.04 8.35
CA VAL A 16 -27.71 -9.57 9.26
C VAL A 16 -27.75 -11.10 9.19
N PHE A 17 -27.75 -11.67 7.99
CA PHE A 17 -27.89 -13.13 7.83
C PHE A 17 -26.65 -13.89 8.34
N ALA A 18 -25.45 -13.37 8.17
CA ALA A 18 -24.25 -14.07 8.64
C ALA A 18 -24.26 -14.29 10.16
N PRO A 19 -24.45 -13.28 11.03
CA PRO A 19 -24.58 -13.51 12.47
C PRO A 19 -25.81 -14.33 12.83
N LEU A 20 -26.95 -14.15 12.15
CA LEU A 20 -28.18 -14.88 12.43
C LEU A 20 -28.00 -16.39 12.25
N PHE A 21 -27.47 -16.81 11.08
CA PHE A 21 -27.21 -18.24 10.86
C PHE A 21 -26.12 -18.79 11.78
N LYS A 22 -25.16 -17.94 12.17
CA LYS A 22 -24.12 -18.35 13.12
C LYS A 22 -24.65 -18.49 14.55
N MET A 23 -25.64 -17.70 14.95
CA MET A 23 -26.35 -17.87 16.21
C MET A 23 -27.30 -19.09 16.19
N LEU A 24 -27.96 -19.37 15.06
CA LEU A 24 -28.76 -20.59 14.91
C LEU A 24 -27.89 -21.86 15.01
N GLU A 25 -26.73 -21.87 14.36
CA GLU A 25 -25.74 -22.97 14.53
C GLU A 25 -25.38 -23.16 16.00
N ALA A 26 -25.06 -22.07 16.71
CA ALA A 26 -24.70 -22.10 18.12
C ALA A 26 -25.89 -22.60 19.01
N LEU A 27 -27.09 -22.23 18.66
CA LEU A 27 -28.29 -22.71 19.36
C LEU A 27 -28.46 -24.23 19.22
N PHE A 28 -28.31 -24.76 18.01
CA PHE A 28 -28.38 -26.21 17.81
C PHE A 28 -27.25 -26.95 18.51
N GLU A 29 -26.03 -26.37 18.55
CA GLU A 29 -24.89 -26.93 19.27
C GLU A 29 -25.15 -27.04 20.78
N LEU A 30 -25.92 -26.10 21.37
CA LEU A 30 -26.30 -26.14 22.79
C LEU A 30 -27.30 -27.26 23.12
N PHE A 31 -28.05 -27.78 22.14
CA PHE A 31 -28.99 -28.92 22.37
C PHE A 31 -28.26 -30.28 22.32
N VAL A 32 -27.11 -30.37 21.70
CA VAL A 32 -26.37 -31.64 21.55
C VAL A 32 -26.10 -32.32 22.91
N PRO A 33 -25.59 -31.63 23.95
CA PRO A 33 -25.35 -32.27 25.25
C PRO A 33 -26.62 -32.81 25.91
N LEU A 34 -27.79 -32.17 25.70
CA LEU A 34 -29.06 -32.66 26.22
C LEU A 34 -29.53 -33.95 25.53
N VAL A 35 -29.36 -34.03 24.21
CA VAL A 35 -29.70 -35.25 23.46
C VAL A 35 -28.77 -36.40 23.86
N VAL A 36 -27.47 -36.10 24.09
CA VAL A 36 -26.53 -37.10 24.61
C VAL A 36 -26.96 -37.58 26.02
N SER A 37 -27.40 -36.64 26.90
CA SER A 37 -27.93 -36.99 28.21
C SER A 37 -29.15 -37.95 28.07
N ALA A 38 -30.08 -37.66 27.19
CA ALA A 38 -31.25 -38.50 26.96
C ALA A 38 -30.89 -39.91 26.43
N ILE A 39 -29.87 -40.02 25.57
CA ILE A 39 -29.35 -41.31 25.11
C ILE A 39 -28.81 -42.12 26.29
N ILE A 40 -28.07 -41.51 27.19
CA ILE A 40 -27.46 -42.18 28.34
C ILE A 40 -28.54 -42.62 29.32
N ASP A 41 -29.39 -41.67 29.71
CA ASP A 41 -30.35 -41.90 30.80
C ASP A 41 -31.52 -42.80 30.39
N THR A 42 -32.10 -42.60 29.21
CA THR A 42 -33.27 -43.35 28.77
C THR A 42 -32.88 -44.49 27.85
N GLY A 43 -31.97 -44.26 26.91
CA GLY A 43 -31.60 -45.26 25.91
C GLY A 43 -30.76 -46.40 26.51
N ILE A 44 -29.63 -46.05 27.13
CA ILE A 44 -28.73 -47.02 27.73
C ILE A 44 -29.29 -47.53 29.06
N GLY A 45 -29.81 -46.61 29.90
CA GLY A 45 -30.37 -46.99 31.20
C GLY A 45 -31.52 -48.01 31.12
N ASN A 46 -32.36 -47.94 30.08
CA ASN A 46 -33.48 -48.88 29.86
C ASN A 46 -33.15 -49.97 28.80
N ALA A 47 -31.93 -50.02 28.30
CA ALA A 47 -31.51 -50.93 27.22
C ALA A 47 -32.40 -50.81 25.92
N ASP A 48 -33.02 -49.64 25.71
CA ASP A 48 -33.91 -49.39 24.55
C ASP A 48 -33.11 -49.02 23.30
N LYS A 49 -32.83 -50.00 22.46
CA LYS A 49 -32.11 -49.82 21.17
C LYS A 49 -32.87 -48.89 20.21
N GLY A 50 -34.21 -48.92 20.21
CA GLY A 50 -35.04 -48.11 19.34
C GLY A 50 -34.89 -46.61 19.68
N TYR A 51 -34.92 -46.31 20.97
CA TYR A 51 -34.71 -44.93 21.47
C TYR A 51 -33.30 -44.41 21.16
N ILE A 52 -32.25 -45.27 21.33
CA ILE A 52 -30.89 -44.92 21.00
C ILE A 52 -30.77 -44.56 19.52
N VAL A 53 -31.29 -45.38 18.61
CA VAL A 53 -31.28 -45.11 17.16
C VAL A 53 -32.01 -43.82 16.82
N LYS A 54 -33.20 -43.59 17.41
CA LYS A 54 -34.00 -42.37 17.19
C LYS A 54 -33.24 -41.10 17.63
N MET A 55 -32.63 -41.13 18.82
CA MET A 55 -31.85 -39.98 19.33
C MET A 55 -30.54 -39.79 18.59
N SER A 56 -29.87 -40.86 18.12
CA SER A 56 -28.69 -40.78 17.25
C SER A 56 -29.07 -40.14 15.91
N LEU A 57 -30.21 -40.49 15.32
CA LEU A 57 -30.71 -39.85 14.11
C LEU A 57 -31.01 -38.38 14.32
N LEU A 58 -31.54 -38.01 15.50
CA LEU A 58 -31.71 -36.60 15.88
C LEU A 58 -30.37 -35.84 15.94
N LEU A 59 -29.32 -36.45 16.54
CA LEU A 59 -27.96 -35.86 16.54
C LEU A 59 -27.44 -35.63 15.13
N VAL A 60 -27.59 -36.61 14.24
CA VAL A 60 -27.22 -36.47 12.84
C VAL A 60 -28.01 -35.33 12.17
N THR A 61 -29.30 -35.24 12.44
CA THR A 61 -30.16 -34.17 11.91
C THR A 61 -29.68 -32.79 12.40
N LEU A 62 -29.43 -32.64 13.71
CA LEU A 62 -28.89 -31.42 14.28
C LEU A 62 -27.53 -31.05 13.68
N ALA A 63 -26.64 -32.05 13.45
CA ALA A 63 -25.36 -31.83 12.82
C ALA A 63 -25.49 -31.35 11.37
N VAL A 64 -26.41 -31.92 10.58
CA VAL A 64 -26.67 -31.50 9.19
C VAL A 64 -27.25 -30.09 9.13
N ILE A 65 -28.21 -29.76 10.01
CA ILE A 65 -28.78 -28.41 10.11
C ILE A 65 -27.69 -27.42 10.54
N GLY A 66 -26.90 -27.76 11.57
CA GLY A 66 -25.76 -26.94 12.02
C GLY A 66 -24.74 -26.69 10.93
N LEU A 67 -24.37 -27.73 10.16
CA LEU A 67 -23.47 -27.61 9.02
C LEU A 67 -24.01 -26.68 7.94
N THR A 68 -25.31 -26.80 7.61
CA THR A 68 -25.98 -25.94 6.63
C THR A 68 -25.97 -24.49 7.10
N CYS A 69 -26.27 -24.22 8.37
CA CYS A 69 -26.20 -22.89 8.98
C CYS A 69 -24.77 -22.36 8.96
N ALA A 70 -23.77 -23.18 9.28
CA ALA A 70 -22.36 -22.79 9.26
C ALA A 70 -21.88 -22.37 7.87
N ILE A 71 -22.19 -23.15 6.84
CA ILE A 71 -21.83 -22.86 5.44
C ILE A 71 -22.51 -21.57 4.98
N THR A 72 -23.82 -21.43 5.27
CA THR A 72 -24.60 -20.25 4.90
C THR A 72 -24.05 -18.98 5.59
N ALA A 73 -23.76 -19.06 6.88
CA ALA A 73 -23.15 -17.97 7.64
C ALA A 73 -21.78 -17.58 7.07
N GLN A 74 -20.94 -18.58 6.73
CA GLN A 74 -19.63 -18.36 6.14
C GLN A 74 -19.72 -17.67 4.78
N TYR A 75 -20.67 -18.10 3.94
CA TYR A 75 -20.90 -17.49 2.62
C TYR A 75 -21.27 -16.02 2.73
N PHE A 76 -22.26 -15.67 3.57
CA PHE A 76 -22.68 -14.29 3.75
C PHE A 76 -21.61 -13.42 4.39
N ALA A 77 -20.88 -13.92 5.40
CA ALA A 77 -19.80 -13.21 6.03
C ALA A 77 -18.63 -12.94 5.04
N ALA A 78 -18.26 -13.94 4.24
CA ALA A 78 -17.23 -13.80 3.22
C ALA A 78 -17.64 -12.79 2.14
N LYS A 79 -18.89 -12.89 1.63
CA LYS A 79 -19.43 -11.98 0.62
C LYS A 79 -19.40 -10.53 1.09
N ALA A 80 -19.86 -10.25 2.33
CA ALA A 80 -19.83 -8.90 2.91
C ALA A 80 -18.39 -8.40 3.12
N ALA A 81 -17.50 -9.23 3.66
CA ALA A 81 -16.11 -8.84 3.94
C ALA A 81 -15.31 -8.57 2.66
N VAL A 82 -15.43 -9.45 1.66
CA VAL A 82 -14.76 -9.29 0.36
C VAL A 82 -15.32 -8.08 -0.38
N GLY A 83 -16.64 -7.92 -0.41
CA GLY A 83 -17.30 -6.77 -1.05
C GLY A 83 -16.89 -5.44 -0.43
N CYS A 84 -16.83 -5.37 0.91
CA CYS A 84 -16.32 -4.21 1.64
C CYS A 84 -14.87 -3.89 1.25
N ALA A 85 -13.99 -4.90 1.22
CA ALA A 85 -12.59 -4.72 0.86
C ALA A 85 -12.41 -4.28 -0.60
N THR A 86 -13.20 -4.83 -1.52
CA THR A 86 -13.19 -4.44 -2.94
C THR A 86 -13.61 -2.99 -3.12
N GLY A 87 -14.69 -2.56 -2.45
CA GLY A 87 -15.12 -1.17 -2.45
C GLY A 87 -14.07 -0.23 -1.88
N MET A 88 -13.42 -0.62 -0.76
CA MET A 88 -12.32 0.15 -0.17
C MET A 88 -11.14 0.29 -1.12
N ARG A 89 -10.70 -0.80 -1.79
CA ARG A 89 -9.60 -0.77 -2.77
C ARG A 89 -9.92 0.17 -3.93
N HIS A 90 -11.11 0.06 -4.49
CA HIS A 90 -11.53 0.92 -5.60
C HIS A 90 -11.48 2.40 -5.23
N HIS A 91 -12.11 2.79 -4.12
CA HIS A 91 -12.16 4.19 -3.71
C HIS A 91 -10.79 4.70 -3.26
N LEU A 92 -9.98 3.86 -2.57
CA LEU A 92 -8.63 4.24 -2.16
C LEU A 92 -7.74 4.47 -3.37
N PHE A 93 -7.79 3.59 -4.37
CA PHE A 93 -7.04 3.77 -5.61
C PHE A 93 -7.45 5.05 -6.35
N LYS A 94 -8.77 5.28 -6.48
CA LYS A 94 -9.30 6.52 -7.08
C LYS A 94 -8.82 7.76 -6.33
N HIS A 95 -8.82 7.71 -4.99
CA HIS A 95 -8.34 8.80 -4.16
C HIS A 95 -6.84 9.05 -4.33
N ILE A 96 -6.00 7.98 -4.32
CA ILE A 96 -4.56 8.09 -4.57
C ILE A 96 -4.27 8.75 -5.92
N GLN A 97 -5.02 8.38 -6.98
CA GLN A 97 -4.86 8.99 -8.31
C GLN A 97 -5.28 10.47 -8.37
N SER A 98 -6.05 10.96 -7.40
CA SER A 98 -6.44 12.38 -7.30
C SER A 98 -5.50 13.22 -6.44
N LEU A 99 -4.52 12.61 -5.78
CA LEU A 99 -3.50 13.33 -4.99
C LEU A 99 -2.45 13.97 -5.89
N SER A 100 -1.89 15.09 -5.46
CA SER A 100 -0.76 15.72 -6.14
C SER A 100 0.55 15.01 -5.80
N PHE A 101 1.63 15.35 -6.51
CA PHE A 101 2.95 14.78 -6.23
C PHE A 101 3.43 15.14 -4.81
N THR A 102 3.10 16.32 -4.30
CA THR A 102 3.45 16.74 -2.93
C THR A 102 2.95 15.77 -1.87
N GLU A 103 1.67 15.36 -1.95
CA GLU A 103 1.11 14.40 -1.02
C GLU A 103 1.69 13.00 -1.24
N MET A 104 1.89 12.59 -2.50
CA MET A 104 2.47 11.29 -2.82
C MET A 104 3.90 11.15 -2.30
N ASP A 105 4.72 12.20 -2.41
CA ASP A 105 6.10 12.22 -1.90
C ASP A 105 6.12 12.21 -0.36
N THR A 106 5.20 12.96 0.28
CA THR A 106 5.09 13.00 1.74
C THR A 106 4.66 11.65 2.33
N ILE A 107 3.70 10.95 1.71
CA ILE A 107 3.21 9.65 2.19
C ILE A 107 4.19 8.53 1.84
N GLY A 108 4.78 8.60 0.67
CA GLY A 108 5.65 7.58 0.09
C GLY A 108 4.90 6.41 -0.56
N THR A 109 5.36 6.02 -1.74
CA THR A 109 4.72 4.96 -2.57
C THR A 109 4.65 3.60 -1.84
N SER A 110 5.68 3.24 -1.07
CA SER A 110 5.72 1.98 -0.31
C SER A 110 4.62 1.92 0.76
N THR A 111 4.35 3.05 1.41
CA THR A 111 3.25 3.19 2.38
C THR A 111 1.91 2.99 1.69
N LEU A 112 1.66 3.65 0.56
CA LEU A 112 0.42 3.54 -0.21
C LEU A 112 0.17 2.09 -0.65
N ILE A 113 1.19 1.39 -1.14
CA ILE A 113 1.10 -0.03 -1.50
C ILE A 113 0.70 -0.88 -0.29
N THR A 114 1.31 -0.64 0.88
CA THR A 114 0.97 -1.36 2.12
C THR A 114 -0.49 -1.12 2.53
N ARG A 115 -1.00 0.12 2.40
CA ARG A 115 -2.43 0.43 2.67
C ARG A 115 -3.36 -0.30 1.72
N MET A 116 -3.03 -0.33 0.41
CA MET A 116 -3.83 -0.99 -0.63
C MET A 116 -3.88 -2.52 -0.48
N THR A 117 -2.84 -3.12 0.05
CA THR A 117 -2.69 -4.59 0.15
C THR A 117 -2.91 -5.09 1.57
N SER A 118 -1.90 -5.00 2.42
CA SER A 118 -1.88 -5.61 3.76
C SER A 118 -2.97 -5.04 4.67
N ASP A 119 -3.12 -3.70 4.74
CA ASP A 119 -4.07 -3.09 5.67
C ASP A 119 -5.52 -3.38 5.28
N ILE A 120 -5.87 -3.33 3.98
CA ILE A 120 -7.23 -3.68 3.54
C ILE A 120 -7.51 -5.17 3.77
N ASN A 121 -6.54 -6.06 3.55
CA ASN A 121 -6.70 -7.48 3.85
C ASN A 121 -6.95 -7.73 5.34
N GLN A 122 -6.25 -7.00 6.22
CA GLN A 122 -6.47 -7.11 7.66
C GLN A 122 -7.87 -6.59 8.08
N VAL A 123 -8.35 -5.52 7.46
CA VAL A 123 -9.73 -5.04 7.65
C VAL A 123 -10.75 -6.08 7.16
N GLN A 124 -10.54 -6.65 5.97
CA GLN A 124 -11.39 -7.72 5.42
C GLN A 124 -11.50 -8.91 6.39
N ASN A 125 -10.35 -9.37 6.92
CA ASN A 125 -10.32 -10.47 7.87
C ASN A 125 -11.05 -10.10 9.18
N GLY A 126 -10.85 -8.87 9.67
CA GLY A 126 -11.54 -8.36 10.85
C GLY A 126 -13.05 -8.34 10.67
N VAL A 127 -13.55 -7.82 9.54
CA VAL A 127 -14.99 -7.81 9.22
C VAL A 127 -15.55 -9.23 9.16
N ASN A 128 -14.86 -10.15 8.49
CA ASN A 128 -15.31 -11.56 8.41
C ASN A 128 -15.41 -12.19 9.80
N LEU A 129 -14.40 -12.00 10.65
CA LEU A 129 -14.37 -12.54 12.00
C LEU A 129 -15.46 -11.93 12.89
N VAL A 130 -15.70 -10.62 12.78
CA VAL A 130 -16.77 -9.96 13.53
C VAL A 130 -18.12 -10.54 13.17
N LEU A 131 -18.44 -10.67 11.89
CA LEU A 131 -19.74 -11.20 11.44
C LEU A 131 -19.97 -12.66 11.86
N ARG A 132 -18.91 -13.43 12.06
CA ARG A 132 -19.01 -14.85 12.41
C ARG A 132 -18.93 -15.15 13.89
N LEU A 133 -18.07 -14.48 14.63
CA LEU A 133 -17.69 -14.91 15.98
C LEU A 133 -18.10 -13.93 17.08
N PHE A 134 -18.30 -12.65 16.75
CA PHE A 134 -18.52 -11.62 17.76
C PHE A 134 -19.78 -11.87 18.62
N LEU A 135 -20.87 -12.29 18.00
CA LEU A 135 -22.10 -12.64 18.72
C LEU A 135 -22.13 -14.10 19.15
N ARG A 136 -21.53 -15.01 18.36
CA ARG A 136 -21.54 -16.45 18.62
C ARG A 136 -20.86 -16.83 19.93
N SER A 137 -19.63 -16.36 20.16
CA SER A 137 -18.86 -16.79 21.34
C SER A 137 -19.50 -16.38 22.67
N PRO A 138 -19.95 -15.13 22.88
CA PRO A 138 -20.72 -14.78 24.07
C PRO A 138 -22.02 -15.58 24.18
N PHE A 139 -22.73 -15.77 23.05
CA PHE A 139 -23.99 -16.53 23.04
C PHE A 139 -23.83 -17.97 23.52
N ILE A 140 -22.74 -18.67 23.10
CA ILE A 140 -22.48 -20.04 23.59
C ILE A 140 -22.07 -20.02 25.06
N VAL A 141 -21.23 -19.08 25.51
CA VAL A 141 -20.80 -19.02 26.92
C VAL A 141 -21.98 -18.80 27.85
N PHE A 142 -22.82 -17.79 27.58
CA PHE A 142 -24.01 -17.52 28.37
C PHE A 142 -25.10 -18.59 28.15
N GLY A 143 -25.27 -19.09 26.93
CA GLY A 143 -26.21 -20.14 26.59
C GLY A 143 -25.90 -21.44 27.33
N ALA A 144 -24.64 -21.89 27.33
CA ALA A 144 -24.21 -23.07 28.07
C ALA A 144 -24.43 -22.91 29.59
N MET A 145 -24.18 -21.70 30.12
CA MET A 145 -24.47 -21.41 31.53
C MET A 145 -25.98 -21.50 31.83
N ILE A 146 -26.82 -20.89 30.99
CA ILE A 146 -28.30 -20.97 31.13
C ILE A 146 -28.76 -22.43 31.05
N MET A 147 -28.26 -23.20 30.08
CA MET A 147 -28.58 -24.62 29.95
C MET A 147 -28.16 -25.43 31.17
N ALA A 148 -26.99 -25.11 31.76
CA ALA A 148 -26.56 -25.74 33.01
C ALA A 148 -27.54 -25.44 34.17
N PHE A 149 -28.07 -24.20 34.29
CA PHE A 149 -29.09 -23.84 35.29
C PHE A 149 -30.42 -24.56 35.09
N THR A 150 -30.81 -24.89 33.86
CA THR A 150 -32.02 -25.68 33.59
C THR A 150 -31.89 -27.15 34.03
N ILE A 151 -30.65 -27.65 34.10
CA ILE A 151 -30.39 -29.02 34.54
C ILE A 151 -30.37 -29.10 36.07
N ASP A 152 -29.49 -28.32 36.72
CA ASP A 152 -29.40 -28.29 38.18
C ASP A 152 -28.73 -26.98 38.67
N ILE A 153 -29.42 -26.28 39.56
CA ILE A 153 -28.98 -24.98 40.08
C ILE A 153 -27.68 -25.12 40.88
N LYS A 154 -27.52 -26.15 41.72
CA LYS A 154 -26.33 -26.32 42.56
C LYS A 154 -25.10 -26.67 41.74
N ALA A 155 -25.24 -27.54 40.75
CA ALA A 155 -24.16 -27.86 39.84
C ALA A 155 -23.79 -26.64 38.93
N ALA A 156 -24.81 -25.86 38.55
CA ALA A 156 -24.61 -24.65 37.73
C ALA A 156 -23.80 -23.54 38.45
N LEU A 157 -23.80 -23.49 39.80
CA LEU A 157 -22.95 -22.55 40.53
C LEU A 157 -21.45 -22.72 40.25
N VAL A 158 -20.99 -23.92 39.87
CA VAL A 158 -19.61 -24.15 39.43
C VAL A 158 -19.28 -23.29 38.23
N PHE A 159 -20.21 -23.12 37.29
CA PHE A 159 -20.02 -22.26 36.09
C PHE A 159 -19.89 -20.78 36.47
N VAL A 160 -20.70 -20.32 37.44
CA VAL A 160 -20.67 -18.93 37.91
C VAL A 160 -19.32 -18.57 38.50
N VAL A 161 -18.60 -19.53 39.09
CA VAL A 161 -17.22 -19.34 39.62
C VAL A 161 -16.18 -19.55 38.51
N ALA A 162 -16.33 -20.62 37.73
CA ALA A 162 -15.34 -21.00 36.71
C ALA A 162 -15.20 -19.96 35.59
N ILE A 163 -16.32 -19.40 35.07
CA ILE A 163 -16.30 -18.45 33.97
C ILE A 163 -15.53 -17.17 34.30
N PRO A 164 -15.79 -16.46 35.43
CA PRO A 164 -14.98 -15.29 35.81
C PRO A 164 -13.50 -15.63 36.05
N VAL A 165 -13.18 -16.74 36.68
CA VAL A 165 -11.80 -17.17 36.92
C VAL A 165 -11.08 -17.40 35.60
N LEU A 166 -11.70 -18.14 34.66
CA LEU A 166 -11.17 -18.33 33.30
C LEU A 166 -11.02 -17.01 32.55
N ALA A 167 -12.01 -16.12 32.65
CA ALA A 167 -11.95 -14.80 32.03
C ALA A 167 -10.76 -13.98 32.58
N VAL A 168 -10.57 -13.95 33.89
CA VAL A 168 -9.42 -13.25 34.52
C VAL A 168 -8.09 -13.82 34.02
N ILE A 169 -7.93 -15.14 33.94
CA ILE A 169 -6.69 -15.77 33.46
C ILE A 169 -6.47 -15.42 31.98
N VAL A 170 -7.46 -15.66 31.12
CA VAL A 170 -7.32 -15.45 29.67
C VAL A 170 -7.05 -13.98 29.34
N PHE A 171 -7.89 -13.08 29.87
CA PHE A 171 -7.72 -11.64 29.62
C PHE A 171 -6.52 -11.06 30.36
N GLY A 172 -6.19 -11.54 31.56
CA GLY A 172 -5.00 -11.15 32.31
C GLY A 172 -3.70 -11.45 31.56
N ILE A 173 -3.53 -12.68 31.08
CA ILE A 173 -2.39 -13.07 30.26
C ILE A 173 -2.36 -12.30 28.93
N MET A 174 -3.51 -12.16 28.25
CA MET A 174 -3.62 -11.43 27.00
C MET A 174 -3.20 -9.96 27.14
N LEU A 175 -3.71 -9.26 28.16
CA LEU A 175 -3.39 -7.86 28.41
C LEU A 175 -1.92 -7.67 28.83
N SER A 176 -1.37 -8.58 29.63
CA SER A 176 0.05 -8.55 30.05
C SER A 176 1.01 -8.85 28.89
N THR A 177 0.66 -9.75 27.97
CA THR A 177 1.52 -10.11 26.84
C THR A 177 1.45 -9.10 25.68
N ARG A 178 0.37 -8.34 25.55
CA ARG A 178 0.18 -7.34 24.47
C ARG A 178 1.32 -6.33 24.34
N PRO A 179 1.78 -5.62 25.41
CA PRO A 179 2.90 -4.69 25.31
C PRO A 179 4.22 -5.40 25.03
N LEU A 180 4.37 -6.64 25.51
CA LEU A 180 5.57 -7.45 25.27
C LEU A 180 5.67 -7.89 23.79
N TYR A 181 4.58 -8.31 23.18
CA TYR A 181 4.54 -8.59 21.75
C TYR A 181 4.89 -7.36 20.90
N LYS A 182 4.51 -6.14 21.34
CA LYS A 182 4.93 -4.91 20.67
C LYS A 182 6.45 -4.72 20.74
N LYS A 183 7.11 -5.06 21.86
CA LYS A 183 8.58 -5.03 21.98
C LYS A 183 9.23 -6.09 21.08
N VAL A 184 8.68 -7.30 21.02
CA VAL A 184 9.14 -8.35 20.10
C VAL A 184 9.06 -7.87 18.65
N GLN A 185 7.95 -7.23 18.25
CA GLN A 185 7.79 -6.70 16.90
C GLN A 185 8.84 -5.63 16.59
N ALA A 186 9.10 -4.70 17.51
CA ALA A 186 10.15 -3.69 17.34
C ALA A 186 11.56 -4.32 17.21
N GLY A 187 11.83 -5.39 17.97
CA GLY A 187 13.08 -6.16 17.81
C GLY A 187 13.19 -6.84 16.46
N LEU A 188 12.08 -7.40 15.94
CA LEU A 188 12.03 -8.00 14.60
C LEU A 188 12.24 -6.95 13.51
N ASP A 189 11.61 -5.78 13.64
CA ASP A 189 11.76 -4.67 12.68
C ASP A 189 13.22 -4.17 12.64
N LYS A 190 13.92 -4.16 13.80
CA LYS A 190 15.36 -3.87 13.88
C LYS A 190 16.19 -4.88 13.09
N ILE A 191 15.95 -6.19 13.28
CA ILE A 191 16.66 -7.25 12.54
C ILE A 191 16.39 -7.15 11.04
N LEU A 192 15.14 -6.89 10.64
CA LEU A 192 14.79 -6.67 9.23
C LEU A 192 15.50 -5.44 8.66
N GLY A 193 15.66 -4.37 9.45
CA GLY A 193 16.45 -3.19 9.11
C GLY A 193 17.89 -3.55 8.79
N ILE A 194 18.59 -4.18 9.74
CA ILE A 194 19.99 -4.65 9.60
C ILE A 194 20.12 -5.55 8.36
N THR A 195 19.20 -6.51 8.17
CA THR A 195 19.23 -7.43 7.02
C THR A 195 19.08 -6.68 5.69
N ARG A 196 18.13 -5.73 5.61
CA ARG A 196 17.91 -4.93 4.40
C ARG A 196 19.12 -4.07 4.07
N GLU A 197 19.70 -3.41 5.06
CA GLU A 197 20.87 -2.56 4.91
C GLU A 197 22.07 -3.37 4.42
N ASN A 198 22.34 -4.54 5.03
CA ASN A 198 23.40 -5.45 4.62
C ASN A 198 23.21 -5.98 3.20
N LEU A 199 22.00 -6.40 2.82
CA LEU A 199 21.72 -6.91 1.47
C LEU A 199 21.83 -5.80 0.41
N THR A 200 21.38 -4.59 0.74
CA THR A 200 21.49 -3.43 -0.17
C THR A 200 22.93 -2.96 -0.29
N GLY A 201 23.64 -2.90 0.84
CA GLY A 201 25.04 -2.44 0.95
C GLY A 201 26.08 -3.55 0.82
N VAL A 202 25.74 -4.76 0.37
CA VAL A 202 26.65 -5.92 0.39
C VAL A 202 28.00 -5.66 -0.30
N ARG A 203 28.02 -4.87 -1.37
CA ARG A 203 29.27 -4.49 -2.05
C ARG A 203 30.16 -3.62 -1.19
N VAL A 204 29.58 -2.68 -0.44
CA VAL A 204 30.29 -1.80 0.49
C VAL A 204 30.83 -2.61 1.65
N VAL A 205 29.99 -3.44 2.30
CA VAL A 205 30.40 -4.32 3.41
C VAL A 205 31.61 -5.18 3.01
N ARG A 206 31.58 -5.76 1.81
CA ARG A 206 32.71 -6.58 1.29
C ARG A 206 33.92 -5.74 0.92
N ALA A 207 33.74 -4.58 0.29
CA ALA A 207 34.85 -3.71 -0.12
C ALA A 207 35.64 -3.18 1.09
N PHE A 208 34.96 -2.96 2.23
CA PHE A 208 35.59 -2.48 3.46
C PHE A 208 35.88 -3.58 4.49
N ASN A 209 35.74 -4.87 4.13
CA ASN A 209 35.97 -6.03 5.01
C ASN A 209 35.23 -5.94 6.35
N LYS A 210 33.96 -5.48 6.35
CA LYS A 210 33.14 -5.29 7.56
C LYS A 210 32.21 -6.44 7.88
N GLN A 211 32.32 -7.59 7.20
CA GLN A 211 31.43 -8.75 7.38
C GLN A 211 31.34 -9.20 8.84
N GLU A 212 32.47 -9.32 9.54
CA GLU A 212 32.51 -9.75 10.93
C GLU A 212 31.81 -8.77 11.88
N ASN A 213 31.89 -7.48 11.61
CA ASN A 213 31.19 -6.45 12.38
C ASN A 213 29.67 -6.59 12.22
N GLU A 214 29.21 -6.72 10.97
CA GLU A 214 27.79 -6.89 10.65
C GLU A 214 27.24 -8.19 11.23
N ILE A 215 27.98 -9.30 11.15
CA ILE A 215 27.62 -10.57 11.78
C ILE A 215 27.46 -10.41 13.29
N ARG A 216 28.36 -9.68 13.93
CA ARG A 216 28.32 -9.42 15.38
C ARG A 216 27.11 -8.58 15.78
N GLU A 217 26.83 -7.52 15.02
CA GLU A 217 25.67 -6.65 15.26
C GLU A 217 24.35 -7.43 15.08
N PHE A 218 24.25 -8.18 13.99
CA PHE A 218 23.09 -9.05 13.73
C PHE A 218 22.90 -10.06 14.85
N LYS A 219 23.99 -10.73 15.30
CA LYS A 219 23.96 -11.71 16.37
C LYS A 219 23.47 -11.10 17.69
N GLN A 220 23.97 -9.92 18.05
CA GLN A 220 23.53 -9.22 19.26
C GLN A 220 22.03 -8.86 19.20
N ALA A 221 21.57 -8.29 18.10
CA ALA A 221 20.16 -7.95 17.90
C ALA A 221 19.27 -9.20 17.95
N ASN A 222 19.73 -10.30 17.32
CA ASN A 222 19.00 -11.57 17.29
C ASN A 222 18.96 -12.24 18.70
N GLU A 223 20.02 -12.17 19.47
CA GLU A 223 20.03 -12.66 20.85
C GLU A 223 19.06 -11.87 21.75
N GLN A 224 19.03 -10.54 21.61
CA GLN A 224 18.07 -9.69 22.33
C GLN A 224 16.62 -10.06 21.96
N LEU A 225 16.34 -10.24 20.68
CA LEU A 225 15.02 -10.68 20.21
C LEU A 225 14.67 -12.06 20.74
N ASN A 226 15.60 -13.01 20.72
CA ASN A 226 15.41 -14.36 21.24
C ASN A 226 15.07 -14.35 22.74
N HIS A 227 15.76 -13.55 23.54
CA HIS A 227 15.44 -13.37 24.97
C HIS A 227 14.02 -12.83 25.18
N LEU A 228 13.62 -11.79 24.41
CA LEU A 228 12.28 -11.24 24.48
C LEU A 228 11.22 -12.27 24.04
N GLN A 229 11.45 -12.99 22.97
CA GLN A 229 10.54 -14.02 22.47
C GLN A 229 10.37 -15.17 23.47
N LYS A 230 11.48 -15.64 24.07
CA LYS A 230 11.44 -16.66 25.12
C LYS A 230 10.67 -16.19 26.35
N PHE A 231 10.88 -14.95 26.77
CA PHE A 231 10.16 -14.38 27.91
C PHE A 231 8.66 -14.27 27.66
N VAL A 232 8.28 -13.72 26.50
CA VAL A 232 6.86 -13.64 26.09
C VAL A 232 6.27 -15.03 25.90
N GLY A 233 7.03 -15.96 25.31
CA GLY A 233 6.64 -17.35 25.14
C GLY A 233 6.36 -18.07 26.46
N LYS A 234 7.17 -17.83 27.50
CA LYS A 234 6.93 -18.37 28.84
C LYS A 234 5.60 -17.87 29.42
N ILE A 235 5.32 -16.56 29.33
CA ILE A 235 4.07 -15.98 29.87
C ILE A 235 2.86 -16.45 29.07
N SER A 236 2.91 -16.38 27.75
CA SER A 236 1.79 -16.81 26.90
C SER A 236 1.59 -18.33 26.93
N GLY A 237 2.67 -19.08 27.12
CA GLY A 237 2.62 -20.55 27.28
C GLY A 237 1.90 -21.00 28.55
N LEU A 238 1.83 -20.16 29.58
CA LEU A 238 1.06 -20.45 30.80
C LEU A 238 -0.45 -20.44 30.58
N MET A 239 -0.94 -19.84 29.49
CA MET A 239 -2.38 -19.71 29.24
C MET A 239 -3.08 -21.07 29.19
N ASN A 240 -2.57 -22.01 28.40
CA ASN A 240 -3.18 -23.33 28.28
C ASN A 240 -3.11 -24.15 29.57
N PRO A 241 -1.94 -24.33 30.23
CA PRO A 241 -1.88 -25.07 31.49
C PRO A 241 -2.81 -24.48 32.57
N LEU A 242 -2.82 -23.17 32.77
CA LEU A 242 -3.67 -22.54 33.78
C LEU A 242 -5.15 -22.69 33.48
N THR A 243 -5.57 -22.49 32.23
CA THR A 243 -6.98 -22.68 31.83
C THR A 243 -7.39 -24.15 31.97
N TYR A 244 -6.52 -25.11 31.58
CA TYR A 244 -6.79 -26.54 31.76
C TYR A 244 -6.91 -26.93 33.24
N VAL A 245 -6.06 -26.39 34.12
CA VAL A 245 -6.14 -26.64 35.56
C VAL A 245 -7.49 -26.18 36.11
N VAL A 246 -7.91 -24.95 35.78
CA VAL A 246 -9.20 -24.41 36.25
C VAL A 246 -10.37 -25.26 35.72
N VAL A 247 -10.36 -25.61 34.42
CA VAL A 247 -11.42 -26.44 33.83
C VAL A 247 -11.45 -27.83 34.46
N ASN A 248 -10.32 -28.49 34.64
CA ASN A 248 -10.28 -29.81 35.23
C ASN A 248 -10.73 -29.80 36.70
N ILE A 249 -10.33 -28.77 37.50
CA ILE A 249 -10.84 -28.58 38.85
C ILE A 249 -12.36 -28.37 38.82
N SER A 250 -12.85 -27.55 37.92
CA SER A 250 -14.30 -27.33 37.75
C SER A 250 -15.04 -28.60 37.33
N ILE A 251 -14.44 -29.40 36.44
CA ILE A 251 -14.98 -30.72 36.03
C ILE A 251 -14.98 -31.69 37.22
N ILE A 252 -13.93 -31.75 38.00
CA ILE A 252 -13.87 -32.60 39.23
C ILE A 252 -14.95 -32.16 40.20
N ALA A 253 -15.12 -30.86 40.43
CA ALA A 253 -16.20 -30.32 41.28
C ALA A 253 -17.58 -30.66 40.73
N LEU A 254 -17.79 -30.55 39.40
CA LEU A 254 -19.06 -30.96 38.75
C LEU A 254 -19.33 -32.44 38.91
N ILE A 255 -18.32 -33.29 38.71
CA ILE A 255 -18.46 -34.75 38.86
C ILE A 255 -18.76 -35.09 40.34
N TRP A 256 -18.07 -34.45 41.28
CA TRP A 256 -18.31 -34.66 42.72
C TRP A 256 -19.72 -34.24 43.13
N ILE A 257 -20.15 -33.03 42.80
CA ILE A 257 -21.49 -32.53 43.08
C ILE A 257 -22.52 -33.40 42.33
N GLY A 258 -22.26 -33.73 41.07
CA GLY A 258 -23.09 -34.61 40.24
C GLY A 258 -23.27 -35.99 40.86
N ALA A 259 -22.18 -36.62 41.32
CA ALA A 259 -22.23 -37.93 41.94
C ALA A 259 -23.08 -37.93 43.25
N VAL A 260 -22.90 -36.93 44.10
CA VAL A 260 -23.70 -36.76 45.34
C VAL A 260 -25.20 -36.59 44.97
N ARG A 261 -25.48 -35.79 43.94
CA ARG A 261 -26.87 -35.52 43.51
C ARG A 261 -27.50 -36.66 42.76
N VAL A 262 -26.74 -37.45 42.01
CA VAL A 262 -27.20 -38.70 41.37
C VAL A 262 -27.54 -39.73 42.43
N ASN A 263 -26.70 -39.87 43.45
CA ASN A 263 -26.97 -40.77 44.57
C ASN A 263 -28.19 -40.35 45.40
N ALA A 264 -28.49 -39.04 45.45
CA ALA A 264 -29.71 -38.49 46.06
C ALA A 264 -30.95 -38.56 45.15
N GLY A 265 -30.83 -39.10 43.95
CA GLY A 265 -31.94 -39.22 42.98
C GLY A 265 -32.38 -37.89 42.33
N THR A 266 -31.64 -36.81 42.48
CA THR A 266 -32.00 -35.47 41.98
C THR A 266 -31.38 -35.11 40.63
N LEU A 267 -30.36 -35.85 40.20
CA LEU A 267 -29.74 -35.76 38.88
C LEU A 267 -29.58 -37.16 38.26
N THR A 268 -29.48 -37.21 36.94
CA THR A 268 -29.16 -38.43 36.19
C THR A 268 -27.69 -38.44 35.74
N GLN A 269 -27.17 -39.62 35.37
CA GLN A 269 -25.79 -39.76 34.87
C GLN A 269 -25.55 -38.97 33.59
N GLY A 270 -26.52 -39.03 32.66
CA GLY A 270 -26.44 -38.30 31.39
C GLY A 270 -26.45 -36.78 31.59
N GLN A 271 -27.20 -36.27 32.58
CA GLN A 271 -27.20 -34.85 32.94
C GLN A 271 -25.81 -34.39 33.41
N VAL A 272 -25.08 -35.20 34.17
CA VAL A 272 -23.71 -34.89 34.58
C VAL A 272 -22.77 -34.83 33.37
N VAL A 273 -22.96 -35.73 32.40
CA VAL A 273 -22.20 -35.70 31.13
C VAL A 273 -22.53 -34.45 30.30
N ALA A 274 -23.81 -34.02 30.28
CA ALA A 274 -24.17 -32.78 29.61
C ALA A 274 -23.51 -31.54 30.25
N LEU A 275 -23.47 -31.46 31.58
CA LEU A 275 -22.76 -30.39 32.31
C LEU A 275 -21.27 -30.38 32.01
N TYR A 276 -20.64 -31.55 31.94
CA TYR A 276 -19.22 -31.69 31.52
C TYR A 276 -18.98 -31.11 30.11
N ASN A 277 -19.84 -31.45 29.13
CA ASN A 277 -19.74 -30.96 27.78
C ASN A 277 -19.91 -29.42 27.69
N TYR A 278 -20.87 -28.84 28.44
CA TYR A 278 -21.03 -27.40 28.50
C TYR A 278 -19.78 -26.69 29.07
N MET A 279 -19.17 -27.23 30.13
CA MET A 279 -17.94 -26.66 30.69
C MET A 279 -16.80 -26.66 29.65
N SER A 280 -16.64 -27.76 28.90
CA SER A 280 -15.62 -27.87 27.84
C SER A 280 -15.85 -26.88 26.70
N GLN A 281 -17.11 -26.66 26.28
CA GLN A 281 -17.46 -25.69 25.26
C GLN A 281 -17.14 -24.25 25.69
N ILE A 282 -17.41 -23.88 26.94
CA ILE A 282 -17.12 -22.54 27.47
C ILE A 282 -15.63 -22.22 27.38
N LEU A 283 -14.75 -23.15 27.73
CA LEU A 283 -13.30 -22.95 27.62
C LEU A 283 -12.89 -22.61 26.18
N ILE A 284 -13.34 -23.43 25.21
CA ILE A 284 -13.00 -23.26 23.80
C ILE A 284 -13.49 -21.88 23.31
N GLU A 285 -14.68 -21.49 23.66
CA GLU A 285 -15.27 -20.21 23.21
C GLU A 285 -14.62 -18.98 23.86
N LEU A 286 -14.17 -19.07 25.14
CA LEU A 286 -13.42 -17.98 25.78
C LEU A 286 -12.06 -17.75 25.11
N ILE A 287 -11.37 -18.81 24.72
CA ILE A 287 -10.08 -18.69 23.98
C ILE A 287 -10.33 -18.08 22.59
N LYS A 288 -11.39 -18.52 21.89
CA LYS A 288 -11.78 -17.93 20.58
C LYS A 288 -12.12 -16.43 20.71
N LEU A 289 -12.84 -16.05 21.76
CA LEU A 289 -13.21 -14.66 22.04
C LEU A 289 -11.99 -13.77 22.28
N ALA A 290 -10.99 -14.26 23.05
CA ALA A 290 -9.75 -13.54 23.27
C ALA A 290 -8.99 -13.29 21.96
N ASN A 291 -8.85 -14.31 21.12
CA ASN A 291 -8.21 -14.20 19.81
C ASN A 291 -8.99 -13.25 18.86
N LEU A 292 -10.31 -13.27 18.92
CA LEU A 292 -11.16 -12.36 18.16
C LEU A 292 -10.90 -10.89 18.51
N ILE A 293 -10.82 -10.55 19.80
CA ILE A 293 -10.54 -9.19 20.26
C ILE A 293 -9.20 -8.69 19.72
N ILE A 294 -8.15 -9.54 19.72
CA ILE A 294 -6.85 -9.20 19.16
C ILE A 294 -6.97 -8.86 17.66
N ASN A 295 -7.66 -9.71 16.90
CA ASN A 295 -7.81 -9.52 15.45
C ASN A 295 -8.66 -8.28 15.11
N ILE A 296 -9.73 -8.02 15.86
CA ILE A 296 -10.53 -6.79 15.73
C ILE A 296 -9.67 -5.56 16.00
N THR A 297 -8.86 -5.55 17.06
CA THR A 297 -7.99 -4.43 17.39
C THR A 297 -6.98 -4.14 16.26
N LYS A 298 -6.40 -5.19 15.67
CA LYS A 298 -5.51 -5.06 14.49
C LYS A 298 -6.26 -4.47 13.28
N ALA A 299 -7.44 -4.99 12.99
CA ALA A 299 -8.26 -4.51 11.88
C ALA A 299 -8.67 -3.03 12.05
N LEU A 300 -9.03 -2.61 13.26
CA LEU A 300 -9.35 -1.22 13.58
C LEU A 300 -8.15 -0.29 13.41
N ALA A 301 -6.95 -0.72 13.83
CA ALA A 301 -5.72 0.04 13.62
C ALA A 301 -5.41 0.20 12.12
N CYS A 302 -5.56 -0.87 11.33
CA CYS A 302 -5.40 -0.81 9.87
C CYS A 302 -6.43 0.13 9.22
N ALA A 303 -7.68 0.05 9.65
CA ALA A 303 -8.75 0.95 9.19
C ALA A 303 -8.44 2.42 9.49
N GLY A 304 -7.90 2.73 10.67
CA GLY A 304 -7.43 4.07 11.02
C GLY A 304 -6.34 4.59 10.09
N ARG A 305 -5.36 3.74 9.75
CA ARG A 305 -4.29 4.12 8.80
C ARG A 305 -4.82 4.38 7.38
N ILE A 306 -5.80 3.60 6.94
CA ILE A 306 -6.47 3.82 5.64
C ILE A 306 -7.27 5.13 5.69
N GLU A 307 -8.00 5.40 6.78
CA GLU A 307 -8.75 6.64 6.97
C GLU A 307 -7.85 7.87 6.92
N ASN A 308 -6.62 7.79 7.49
CA ASN A 308 -5.64 8.87 7.43
C ASN A 308 -5.27 9.20 5.97
N VAL A 309 -5.07 8.21 5.11
CA VAL A 309 -4.82 8.47 3.67
C VAL A 309 -6.02 9.16 3.03
N PHE A 310 -7.23 8.71 3.31
CA PHE A 310 -8.44 9.36 2.80
C PHE A 310 -8.67 10.78 3.31
N SER A 311 -8.12 11.14 4.47
CA SER A 311 -8.25 12.48 5.04
C SER A 311 -7.34 13.51 4.36
N ILE A 312 -6.30 13.06 3.67
CA ILE A 312 -5.39 13.90 2.93
C ILE A 312 -6.10 14.39 1.67
N LYS A 313 -6.19 15.69 1.53
CA LYS A 313 -6.74 16.34 0.33
C LYS A 313 -5.59 16.78 -0.55
N SER A 314 -5.78 16.72 -1.86
CA SER A 314 -4.82 17.32 -2.79
C SER A 314 -4.68 18.81 -2.49
N SER A 315 -3.45 19.29 -2.37
CA SER A 315 -3.13 20.71 -2.23
C SER A 315 -3.40 21.48 -3.52
N MET A 316 -3.33 20.76 -4.65
CA MET A 316 -3.50 21.31 -5.98
C MET A 316 -4.99 21.35 -6.36
N GLN A 317 -5.49 22.54 -6.70
CA GLN A 317 -6.85 22.72 -7.23
C GLN A 317 -6.81 22.74 -8.76
N ASN A 318 -7.82 22.15 -9.37
CA ASN A 318 -7.96 22.14 -10.83
C ASN A 318 -8.58 23.47 -11.28
N GLY A 319 -7.97 24.11 -12.27
CA GLY A 319 -8.54 25.30 -12.92
C GLY A 319 -9.62 24.92 -13.95
N SER A 320 -10.13 25.89 -14.67
CA SER A 320 -11.21 25.72 -15.65
C SER A 320 -10.78 25.99 -17.10
N THR A 321 -9.67 26.70 -17.32
CA THR A 321 -9.21 27.10 -18.65
C THR A 321 -8.62 25.90 -19.40
N THR A 322 -9.01 25.76 -20.67
CA THR A 322 -8.52 24.67 -21.55
C THR A 322 -7.58 25.19 -22.63
N GLU A 323 -7.77 26.42 -23.10
CA GLU A 323 -7.00 27.02 -24.17
C GLU A 323 -6.70 28.49 -23.88
N SER A 324 -5.58 28.99 -24.41
CA SER A 324 -5.25 30.41 -24.39
C SER A 324 -5.92 31.13 -25.56
N THR A 325 -6.36 32.34 -25.32
CA THR A 325 -6.90 33.24 -26.37
C THR A 325 -5.82 34.15 -26.96
N ASP A 326 -4.65 34.23 -26.33
CA ASP A 326 -3.56 35.11 -26.76
C ASP A 326 -2.51 34.36 -27.59
N THR A 327 -2.58 34.52 -28.91
CA THR A 327 -1.64 33.89 -29.85
C THR A 327 -0.23 34.50 -29.82
N ARG A 328 -0.07 35.71 -29.25
CA ARG A 328 1.21 36.43 -29.17
C ARG A 328 1.93 36.22 -27.84
N ALA A 329 1.30 35.55 -26.89
CA ALA A 329 1.89 35.29 -25.58
C ALA A 329 3.17 34.47 -25.70
N ALA A 330 4.04 34.64 -24.73
CA ALA A 330 5.20 33.79 -24.53
C ALA A 330 4.77 32.33 -24.29
N ALA A 331 5.56 31.39 -24.78
CA ALA A 331 5.30 29.96 -24.55
C ALA A 331 5.35 29.63 -23.06
N VAL A 332 6.36 30.15 -22.35
CA VAL A 332 6.54 29.96 -20.92
C VAL A 332 7.08 31.25 -20.30
N GLU A 333 6.49 31.68 -19.20
CA GLU A 333 6.96 32.85 -18.44
C GLU A 333 6.98 32.53 -16.94
N PHE A 334 8.11 32.75 -16.28
CA PHE A 334 8.29 32.65 -14.83
C PHE A 334 8.42 34.07 -14.26
N LYS A 335 7.65 34.39 -13.21
CA LYS A 335 7.66 35.70 -12.52
C LYS A 335 7.93 35.49 -11.04
N ASN A 336 9.15 35.82 -10.60
CA ASN A 336 9.61 35.76 -9.20
C ASN A 336 9.26 34.43 -8.52
N VAL A 337 9.54 33.32 -9.20
CA VAL A 337 9.11 31.97 -8.80
C VAL A 337 10.06 31.42 -7.75
N SER A 338 9.50 31.03 -6.59
CA SER A 338 10.20 30.23 -5.59
C SER A 338 9.46 28.92 -5.33
N LEU A 339 10.23 27.86 -5.06
CA LEU A 339 9.71 26.54 -4.73
C LEU A 339 10.40 25.99 -3.49
N ARG A 340 9.60 25.56 -2.50
CA ARG A 340 10.03 24.75 -1.37
C ARG A 340 9.23 23.46 -1.34
N TYR A 341 9.91 22.32 -1.34
CA TYR A 341 9.25 21.02 -1.18
C TYR A 341 8.71 20.84 0.25
N SER A 342 7.62 20.10 0.39
CA SER A 342 7.03 19.80 1.69
C SER A 342 8.05 19.07 2.59
N GLY A 343 8.31 19.63 3.78
CA GLY A 343 9.28 19.11 4.73
C GLY A 343 10.75 19.47 4.47
N ALA A 344 11.06 20.23 3.41
CA ALA A 344 12.40 20.77 3.20
C ALA A 344 12.66 22.01 4.06
N GLY A 345 13.89 22.17 4.56
CA GLY A 345 14.31 23.34 5.32
C GLY A 345 14.44 24.59 4.44
N ASP A 346 15.04 24.42 3.24
CA ASP A 346 15.39 25.51 2.34
C ASP A 346 14.57 25.50 1.04
N GLU A 347 14.54 26.63 0.34
CA GLU A 347 13.93 26.75 -0.98
C GLU A 347 14.83 26.03 -2.02
N SER A 348 14.19 25.22 -2.87
CA SER A 348 14.89 24.52 -3.97
C SER A 348 15.02 25.39 -5.22
N LEU A 349 14.22 26.45 -5.31
CA LEU A 349 14.30 27.51 -6.31
C LEU A 349 13.94 28.82 -5.62
N THR A 350 14.70 29.88 -5.90
CA THR A 350 14.53 31.19 -5.28
C THR A 350 14.51 32.28 -6.35
N ASP A 351 13.42 33.03 -6.40
CA ASP A 351 13.23 34.24 -7.23
C ASP A 351 13.58 34.08 -8.73
N ILE A 352 13.13 32.98 -9.34
CA ILE A 352 13.38 32.67 -10.73
C ILE A 352 12.47 33.49 -11.65
N SER A 353 13.07 34.25 -12.58
CA SER A 353 12.33 35.06 -13.56
C SER A 353 12.96 34.93 -14.95
N PHE A 354 12.18 34.48 -15.93
CA PHE A 354 12.56 34.44 -17.35
C PHE A 354 11.35 34.29 -18.26
N THR A 355 11.56 34.55 -19.55
CA THR A 355 10.52 34.43 -20.58
C THR A 355 11.05 33.67 -21.78
N VAL A 356 10.26 32.74 -22.32
CA VAL A 356 10.59 31.88 -23.46
C VAL A 356 9.56 32.08 -24.57
N LYS A 357 10.02 32.36 -25.77
CA LYS A 357 9.15 32.49 -26.96
C LYS A 357 8.82 31.10 -27.55
N LYS A 358 7.72 31.01 -28.30
CA LYS A 358 7.34 29.79 -29.00
C LYS A 358 8.44 29.32 -29.96
N GLY A 359 8.71 28.03 -29.97
CA GLY A 359 9.70 27.40 -30.83
C GLY A 359 11.17 27.59 -30.42
N GLN A 360 11.45 28.30 -29.31
CA GLN A 360 12.81 28.44 -28.80
C GLN A 360 13.31 27.15 -28.12
N THR A 361 14.60 26.92 -28.24
CA THR A 361 15.32 25.86 -27.50
C THR A 361 16.02 26.50 -26.29
N ILE A 362 15.66 26.06 -25.10
CA ILE A 362 16.22 26.51 -23.81
C ILE A 362 17.07 25.41 -23.21
N GLY A 363 18.34 25.70 -22.97
CA GLY A 363 19.23 24.86 -22.16
C GLY A 363 19.05 25.19 -20.68
N VAL A 364 19.08 24.17 -19.81
CA VAL A 364 19.14 24.36 -18.35
C VAL A 364 20.35 23.60 -17.82
N ILE A 365 21.33 24.30 -17.26
CA ILE A 365 22.58 23.74 -16.76
C ILE A 365 22.84 24.18 -15.31
N GLY A 366 23.69 23.44 -14.62
CA GLY A 366 24.09 23.71 -13.23
C GLY A 366 24.60 22.45 -12.54
N GLY A 367 25.14 22.59 -11.36
CA GLY A 367 25.63 21.49 -10.54
C GLY A 367 24.54 20.48 -10.14
N THR A 368 24.93 19.36 -9.54
CA THR A 368 23.97 18.42 -8.94
C THR A 368 23.29 19.10 -7.76
N GLY A 369 21.95 19.06 -7.70
CA GLY A 369 21.19 19.71 -6.64
C GLY A 369 20.81 21.17 -6.92
N SER A 370 21.28 21.80 -8.01
CA SER A 370 21.00 23.21 -8.31
C SER A 370 19.54 23.56 -8.68
N GLY A 371 18.62 22.60 -8.64
CA GLY A 371 17.19 22.87 -8.89
C GLY A 371 16.71 22.65 -10.33
N LYS A 372 17.53 22.13 -11.26
CA LYS A 372 17.19 21.94 -12.70
C LYS A 372 15.89 21.18 -12.93
N SER A 373 15.78 19.98 -12.38
CA SER A 373 14.56 19.16 -12.52
C SER A 373 13.37 19.81 -11.79
N SER A 374 13.61 20.51 -10.67
CA SER A 374 12.56 21.26 -9.98
C SER A 374 11.98 22.34 -10.87
N LEU A 375 12.83 23.10 -11.59
CA LEU A 375 12.40 24.15 -12.50
C LEU A 375 11.50 23.60 -13.62
N VAL A 376 11.95 22.55 -14.31
CA VAL A 376 11.18 22.02 -15.45
C VAL A 376 9.90 21.27 -15.02
N ASN A 377 9.87 20.70 -13.80
CA ASN A 377 8.68 20.03 -13.24
C ASN A 377 7.55 21.02 -12.88
N LEU A 378 7.85 22.31 -12.76
CA LEU A 378 6.83 23.35 -12.53
C LEU A 378 6.04 23.65 -13.82
N ILE A 379 6.61 23.46 -15.00
CA ILE A 379 5.96 23.74 -16.30
C ILE A 379 4.69 22.85 -16.48
N PRO A 380 4.74 21.49 -16.32
CA PRO A 380 3.53 20.66 -16.33
C PRO A 380 2.74 20.72 -15.02
N ARG A 381 3.07 21.65 -14.14
CA ARG A 381 2.45 21.81 -12.82
C ARG A 381 2.42 20.47 -12.06
N PHE A 382 3.58 19.85 -11.87
CA PHE A 382 3.70 18.70 -10.96
C PHE A 382 3.68 19.16 -9.50
N TYR A 383 4.17 20.37 -9.24
CA TYR A 383 4.13 21.06 -7.95
C TYR A 383 3.60 22.48 -8.15
N ASP A 384 2.91 23.03 -7.17
CA ASP A 384 2.57 24.44 -7.14
C ASP A 384 3.73 25.26 -6.54
N VAL A 385 3.97 26.44 -7.11
CA VAL A 385 5.00 27.35 -6.61
C VAL A 385 4.64 27.87 -5.22
N THR A 386 5.66 28.09 -4.39
CA THR A 386 5.52 28.65 -3.04
C THR A 386 5.30 30.17 -3.13
N LYS A 387 6.00 30.86 -4.04
CA LYS A 387 5.86 32.29 -4.34
C LYS A 387 5.96 32.48 -5.86
N GLY A 388 5.45 33.61 -6.34
CA GLY A 388 5.48 33.95 -7.75
C GLY A 388 4.43 33.23 -8.58
N GLU A 389 4.54 33.35 -9.89
CA GLU A 389 3.56 32.84 -10.86
C GLU A 389 4.25 32.31 -12.12
N ILE A 390 3.64 31.29 -12.73
CA ILE A 390 4.09 30.71 -13.99
C ILE A 390 2.94 30.83 -14.99
N TYR A 391 3.27 31.28 -16.19
CA TYR A 391 2.32 31.42 -17.27
C TYR A 391 2.75 30.53 -18.45
N ILE A 392 1.78 29.89 -19.09
CA ILE A 392 1.94 29.14 -20.33
C ILE A 392 0.96 29.71 -21.33
N ASP A 393 1.46 30.12 -22.49
CA ASP A 393 0.67 30.83 -23.50
C ASP A 393 -0.12 32.04 -22.92
N GLY A 394 0.45 32.74 -21.93
CA GLY A 394 -0.15 33.89 -21.27
C GLY A 394 -1.19 33.58 -20.18
N VAL A 395 -1.52 32.31 -19.93
CA VAL A 395 -2.46 31.88 -18.89
C VAL A 395 -1.69 31.31 -17.71
N ASN A 396 -2.06 31.71 -16.48
CA ASN A 396 -1.45 31.17 -15.27
C ASN A 396 -1.68 29.65 -15.18
N VAL A 397 -0.64 28.88 -14.86
CA VAL A 397 -0.74 27.41 -14.76
C VAL A 397 -1.76 26.95 -13.74
N LYS A 398 -2.09 27.76 -12.73
CA LYS A 398 -3.12 27.48 -11.72
C LYS A 398 -4.54 27.55 -12.27
N ASP A 399 -4.75 28.34 -13.31
CA ASP A 399 -6.06 28.55 -13.94
C ASP A 399 -6.37 27.50 -15.00
N TYR A 400 -5.36 26.79 -15.48
CA TYR A 400 -5.56 25.69 -16.41
C TYR A 400 -6.25 24.49 -15.75
N ARG A 401 -7.10 23.81 -16.52
CA ARG A 401 -7.45 22.42 -16.26
C ARG A 401 -6.19 21.58 -16.42
N ILE A 402 -5.83 20.82 -15.39
CA ILE A 402 -4.54 20.11 -15.31
C ILE A 402 -4.33 19.19 -16.53
N GLU A 403 -5.40 18.52 -16.99
CA GLU A 403 -5.33 17.64 -18.13
C GLU A 403 -4.96 18.43 -19.40
N ALA A 404 -5.61 19.57 -19.64
CA ALA A 404 -5.35 20.42 -20.80
C ALA A 404 -3.92 21.00 -20.78
N LEU A 405 -3.44 21.42 -19.61
CA LEU A 405 -2.05 21.88 -19.44
C LEU A 405 -1.05 20.76 -19.80
N ARG A 406 -1.28 19.55 -19.24
CA ARG A 406 -0.40 18.40 -19.47
C ARG A 406 -0.54 17.82 -20.87
N GLU A 407 -1.60 18.10 -21.60
CA GLU A 407 -1.70 17.81 -23.04
C GLU A 407 -0.76 18.65 -23.87
N LYS A 408 -0.53 19.90 -23.52
CA LYS A 408 0.41 20.81 -24.18
C LYS A 408 1.88 20.47 -23.91
N VAL A 409 2.19 19.81 -22.80
CA VAL A 409 3.55 19.55 -22.35
C VAL A 409 3.92 18.08 -22.50
N GLY A 410 4.90 17.77 -23.33
CA GLY A 410 5.58 16.48 -23.39
C GLY A 410 6.78 16.50 -22.47
N ILE A 411 6.90 15.55 -21.54
CA ILE A 411 8.06 15.48 -20.64
C ILE A 411 8.69 14.10 -20.69
N VAL A 412 10.01 14.10 -20.81
CA VAL A 412 10.87 12.92 -20.67
C VAL A 412 11.64 13.06 -19.37
N LEU A 413 11.28 12.25 -18.39
CA LEU A 413 11.88 12.28 -17.06
C LEU A 413 13.29 11.69 -17.07
N GLN A 414 14.15 12.14 -16.17
CA GLN A 414 15.53 11.67 -15.98
C GLN A 414 15.60 10.14 -15.88
N LYS A 415 14.70 9.51 -15.12
CA LYS A 415 14.62 8.06 -15.00
C LYS A 415 13.60 7.51 -15.99
N ALA A 416 14.06 6.87 -17.05
CA ALA A 416 13.22 6.21 -18.03
C ALA A 416 12.35 5.11 -17.40
N GLN A 417 11.05 5.33 -17.33
CA GLN A 417 10.07 4.38 -16.81
C GLN A 417 9.21 3.80 -17.94
N LEU A 418 9.27 2.48 -18.10
CA LEU A 418 8.43 1.75 -19.04
C LEU A 418 7.48 0.82 -18.27
N PHE A 419 6.28 0.64 -18.83
CA PHE A 419 5.28 -0.25 -18.28
C PHE A 419 5.36 -1.62 -18.94
N LYS A 420 4.99 -2.65 -18.21
CA LYS A 420 4.86 -4.00 -18.73
C LYS A 420 3.78 -4.02 -19.82
N GLY A 421 4.12 -4.53 -21.01
CA GLY A 421 3.26 -4.57 -22.18
C GLY A 421 4.09 -4.59 -23.46
N THR A 422 3.55 -4.14 -24.57
CA THR A 422 4.30 -4.03 -25.84
C THR A 422 5.00 -2.66 -25.97
N ILE A 423 5.92 -2.54 -26.93
CA ILE A 423 6.49 -1.23 -27.32
C ILE A 423 5.36 -0.29 -27.77
N ARG A 424 4.43 -0.79 -28.59
CA ARG A 424 3.22 -0.08 -29.01
C ARG A 424 2.44 0.49 -27.83
N ASP A 425 2.11 -0.34 -26.86
CA ASP A 425 1.38 0.07 -25.65
C ASP A 425 2.11 1.18 -24.92
N ASN A 426 3.44 1.05 -24.78
CA ASN A 426 4.26 2.04 -24.11
C ASN A 426 4.27 3.39 -24.82
N ILE A 427 4.27 3.46 -26.15
CA ILE A 427 4.24 4.72 -26.91
C ILE A 427 2.83 5.31 -26.90
N ARG A 428 1.78 4.48 -26.96
CA ARG A 428 0.38 4.91 -26.88
C ARG A 428 -0.02 5.55 -25.55
N TRP A 429 0.82 5.47 -24.51
CA TRP A 429 0.64 6.31 -23.31
C TRP A 429 0.75 7.82 -23.63
N GLY A 430 1.50 8.19 -24.64
CA GLY A 430 1.55 9.58 -25.12
C GLY A 430 0.27 9.99 -25.88
N LYS A 431 -0.23 9.12 -26.76
CA LYS A 431 -1.44 9.32 -27.56
C LYS A 431 -2.15 7.97 -27.75
N LYS A 432 -3.32 7.80 -27.09
CA LYS A 432 -4.03 6.52 -26.98
C LYS A 432 -4.39 5.88 -28.32
N ASP A 433 -4.77 6.69 -29.29
CA ASP A 433 -5.22 6.33 -30.65
C ASP A 433 -4.13 6.52 -31.71
N ALA A 434 -2.85 6.61 -31.29
CA ALA A 434 -1.74 6.72 -32.21
C ALA A 434 -1.73 5.55 -33.21
N THR A 435 -1.68 5.89 -34.50
CA THR A 435 -1.51 4.92 -35.57
C THR A 435 -0.10 4.37 -35.62
N ASP A 436 0.10 3.23 -36.24
CA ASP A 436 1.44 2.65 -36.39
C ASP A 436 2.39 3.58 -37.15
N THR A 437 1.88 4.35 -38.09
CA THR A 437 2.65 5.37 -38.82
C THR A 437 3.13 6.46 -37.87
N GLU A 438 2.25 7.02 -37.03
CA GLU A 438 2.63 8.05 -36.04
C GLU A 438 3.62 7.52 -35.00
N ILE A 439 3.45 6.25 -34.61
CA ILE A 439 4.39 5.59 -33.68
C ILE A 439 5.77 5.44 -34.33
N MET A 440 5.83 5.04 -35.60
CA MET A 440 7.09 4.89 -36.33
C MET A 440 7.75 6.24 -36.59
N GLU A 441 7.00 7.30 -36.91
CA GLU A 441 7.48 8.68 -37.01
C GLU A 441 8.11 9.15 -35.69
N ALA A 442 7.41 8.91 -34.58
CA ALA A 442 7.92 9.25 -33.25
C ALA A 442 9.18 8.45 -32.89
N LEU A 443 9.28 7.20 -33.33
CA LEU A 443 10.49 6.39 -33.18
C LEU A 443 11.65 6.88 -34.05
N ASP A 444 11.36 7.37 -35.27
CA ASP A 444 12.38 7.99 -36.13
C ASP A 444 12.98 9.23 -35.46
N ILE A 445 12.11 10.12 -34.95
CA ILE A 445 12.54 11.32 -34.22
C ILE A 445 13.38 10.94 -32.99
N ALA A 446 12.93 9.94 -32.24
CA ALA A 446 13.61 9.45 -31.03
C ALA A 446 14.84 8.58 -31.34
N GLN A 447 15.25 8.42 -32.59
CA GLN A 447 16.35 7.54 -33.04
C GLN A 447 16.15 6.08 -32.58
N GLY A 448 14.87 5.65 -32.49
CA GLY A 448 14.49 4.36 -31.94
C GLY A 448 14.09 3.30 -32.96
N ARG A 449 13.82 3.69 -34.21
CA ARG A 449 13.26 2.81 -35.23
C ARG A 449 14.12 1.59 -35.51
N GLU A 450 15.41 1.78 -35.71
CA GLU A 450 16.35 0.71 -36.09
C GLU A 450 16.36 -0.44 -35.08
N PHE A 451 16.41 -0.15 -33.78
CA PHE A 451 16.42 -1.21 -32.78
C PHE A 451 15.05 -1.89 -32.59
N VAL A 452 13.94 -1.16 -32.85
CA VAL A 452 12.59 -1.73 -32.78
C VAL A 452 12.36 -2.69 -33.96
N GLU A 453 12.78 -2.31 -35.16
CA GLU A 453 12.65 -3.15 -36.37
C GLU A 453 13.50 -4.44 -36.29
N LYS A 454 14.63 -4.40 -35.56
CA LYS A 454 15.50 -5.56 -35.31
C LYS A 454 14.93 -6.54 -34.24
N LYS A 455 13.89 -6.15 -33.51
CA LYS A 455 13.28 -7.02 -32.52
C LYS A 455 12.26 -7.97 -33.14
N ASP A 456 12.22 -9.20 -32.66
CA ASP A 456 11.15 -10.14 -32.98
C ASP A 456 9.82 -9.55 -32.51
N GLY A 457 8.85 -9.37 -33.45
CA GLY A 457 7.56 -8.73 -33.17
C GLY A 457 7.56 -7.21 -33.31
N LYS A 458 8.69 -6.55 -33.58
CA LYS A 458 8.77 -5.08 -33.82
C LYS A 458 8.02 -4.26 -32.76
N LEU A 459 6.93 -3.56 -33.15
CA LEU A 459 6.12 -2.77 -32.22
C LEU A 459 5.40 -3.62 -31.17
N ASP A 460 5.14 -4.90 -31.47
CA ASP A 460 4.47 -5.82 -30.55
C ASP A 460 5.47 -6.60 -29.66
N SER A 461 6.77 -6.28 -29.77
CA SER A 461 7.80 -6.83 -28.87
C SER A 461 7.50 -6.47 -27.44
N PHE A 462 7.64 -7.48 -26.55
CA PHE A 462 7.30 -7.35 -25.13
C PHE A 462 8.34 -6.55 -24.36
N VAL A 463 7.86 -5.68 -23.48
CA VAL A 463 8.62 -4.87 -22.55
C VAL A 463 8.32 -5.33 -21.12
N ASP A 464 9.34 -5.74 -20.39
CA ASP A 464 9.21 -6.11 -18.98
C ASP A 464 8.94 -4.89 -18.09
N GLN A 465 8.47 -5.15 -16.87
CA GLN A 465 8.25 -4.09 -15.88
C GLN A 465 9.51 -3.26 -15.65
N GLY A 466 9.42 -1.96 -15.90
CA GLY A 466 10.55 -1.03 -15.84
C GLY A 466 11.52 -1.16 -17.02
N GLY A 467 11.18 -1.91 -18.07
CA GLY A 467 12.03 -2.10 -19.26
C GLY A 467 13.33 -2.87 -18.97
N LYS A 468 13.31 -3.82 -18.02
CA LYS A 468 14.52 -4.56 -17.60
C LYS A 468 15.19 -5.35 -18.73
N ASN A 469 14.45 -5.74 -19.74
CA ASN A 469 14.91 -6.45 -20.95
C ASN A 469 15.42 -5.51 -22.05
N LEU A 470 15.57 -4.21 -21.76
CA LEU A 470 16.08 -3.20 -22.68
C LEU A 470 17.34 -2.53 -22.11
N SER A 471 18.25 -2.09 -23.00
CA SER A 471 19.40 -1.27 -22.59
C SER A 471 18.94 0.12 -22.10
N GLY A 472 19.81 0.86 -21.39
CA GLY A 472 19.51 2.21 -20.90
C GLY A 472 19.09 3.16 -22.03
N GLY A 473 19.87 3.19 -23.11
CA GLY A 473 19.58 4.02 -24.29
C GLY A 473 18.31 3.60 -25.03
N GLN A 474 18.00 2.30 -25.11
CA GLN A 474 16.74 1.83 -25.69
C GLN A 474 15.54 2.28 -24.88
N ARG A 475 15.60 2.16 -23.55
CA ARG A 475 14.54 2.67 -22.66
C ARG A 475 14.34 4.16 -22.86
N GLN A 476 15.42 4.93 -22.88
CA GLN A 476 15.35 6.38 -23.03
C GLN A 476 14.70 6.77 -24.35
N ARG A 477 15.12 6.18 -25.49
CA ARG A 477 14.53 6.43 -26.80
C ARG A 477 13.02 6.11 -26.86
N LEU A 478 12.56 5.05 -26.20
CA LEU A 478 11.13 4.75 -26.12
C LEU A 478 10.37 5.78 -25.27
N THR A 479 10.95 6.32 -24.20
CA THR A 479 10.30 7.38 -23.42
C THR A 479 10.26 8.70 -24.18
N ILE A 480 11.27 8.98 -25.01
CA ILE A 480 11.29 10.14 -25.91
C ILE A 480 10.20 9.96 -26.97
N ALA A 481 10.12 8.81 -27.66
CA ALA A 481 9.06 8.52 -28.64
C ALA A 481 7.66 8.68 -28.02
N ARG A 482 7.45 8.24 -26.77
CA ARG A 482 6.20 8.43 -26.01
C ARG A 482 5.85 9.91 -25.83
N ALA A 483 6.83 10.77 -25.57
CA ALA A 483 6.59 12.20 -25.38
C ALA A 483 6.31 12.90 -26.73
N VAL A 484 7.02 12.52 -27.78
CA VAL A 484 6.96 13.13 -29.10
C VAL A 484 5.70 12.73 -29.89
N VAL A 485 5.19 11.50 -29.73
CA VAL A 485 4.04 10.98 -30.50
C VAL A 485 2.79 11.85 -30.35
N ARG A 486 2.65 12.58 -29.27
CA ARG A 486 1.52 13.49 -29.01
C ARG A 486 1.67 14.87 -29.67
N LYS A 487 2.83 15.19 -30.24
CA LYS A 487 3.21 16.49 -30.85
C LYS A 487 2.94 17.66 -29.89
N PRO A 488 3.61 17.70 -28.73
CA PRO A 488 3.34 18.71 -27.71
C PRO A 488 3.80 20.10 -28.13
N ASP A 489 3.16 21.17 -27.59
CA ASP A 489 3.59 22.57 -27.80
C ASP A 489 4.92 22.85 -27.07
N ILE A 490 5.14 22.20 -25.95
CA ILE A 490 6.36 22.30 -25.12
C ILE A 490 6.91 20.89 -24.90
N LEU A 491 8.19 20.67 -25.22
CA LEU A 491 8.86 19.40 -24.98
C LEU A 491 9.99 19.60 -23.95
N ILE A 492 9.97 18.80 -22.90
CA ILE A 492 10.99 18.84 -21.84
C ILE A 492 11.79 17.54 -21.88
N LEU A 493 13.12 17.67 -21.99
CA LEU A 493 14.08 16.57 -21.95
C LEU A 493 14.92 16.71 -20.67
N ASP A 494 14.49 16.06 -19.55
CA ASP A 494 15.19 16.13 -18.27
C ASP A 494 16.30 15.07 -18.21
N ASP A 495 17.55 15.52 -18.38
CA ASP A 495 18.78 14.70 -18.41
C ASP A 495 18.70 13.44 -19.30
N SER A 496 17.86 13.53 -20.34
CA SER A 496 17.53 12.40 -21.21
C SER A 496 18.70 11.97 -22.11
N ALA A 497 19.68 12.85 -22.30
CA ALA A 497 20.89 12.59 -23.07
C ALA A 497 21.96 11.77 -22.32
N SER A 498 21.87 11.65 -21.00
CA SER A 498 22.89 10.96 -20.18
C SER A 498 23.05 9.46 -20.54
N ALA A 499 21.99 8.83 -21.02
CA ALA A 499 21.98 7.42 -21.44
C ALA A 499 22.22 7.23 -22.95
N LEU A 500 22.40 8.31 -23.72
CA LEU A 500 22.63 8.29 -25.16
C LEU A 500 24.11 8.62 -25.45
N ASP A 501 24.64 8.07 -26.57
CA ASP A 501 25.91 8.51 -27.13
C ASP A 501 25.74 9.88 -27.80
N TYR A 502 26.88 10.56 -28.01
CA TYR A 502 26.88 11.92 -28.55
C TYR A 502 26.27 12.03 -29.95
N ALA A 503 26.45 11.03 -30.81
CA ALA A 503 25.94 11.04 -32.18
C ALA A 503 24.41 10.90 -32.15
N THR A 504 23.89 9.98 -31.36
CA THR A 504 22.43 9.76 -31.18
C THR A 504 21.76 10.99 -30.55
N ASP A 505 22.39 11.64 -29.54
CA ASP A 505 21.89 12.87 -28.93
C ASP A 505 21.85 14.04 -29.94
N ALA A 506 22.90 14.23 -30.73
CA ALA A 506 22.91 15.26 -31.75
C ALA A 506 21.87 15.02 -32.87
N ALA A 507 21.72 13.77 -33.33
CA ALA A 507 20.69 13.39 -34.30
C ALA A 507 19.28 13.61 -33.77
N LEU A 508 19.01 13.22 -32.49
CA LEU A 508 17.73 13.46 -31.82
C LEU A 508 17.37 14.94 -31.81
N ARG A 509 18.28 15.80 -31.36
CA ARG A 509 18.04 17.25 -31.29
C ARG A 509 17.78 17.86 -32.67
N LYS A 510 18.51 17.40 -33.69
CA LYS A 510 18.28 17.79 -35.07
C LYS A 510 16.88 17.38 -35.53
N SER A 511 16.49 16.12 -35.33
CA SER A 511 15.17 15.60 -35.73
C SER A 511 14.01 16.34 -35.03
N ILE A 512 14.16 16.75 -33.75
CA ILE A 512 13.15 17.54 -33.05
C ILE A 512 13.02 18.94 -33.64
N ARG A 513 14.13 19.61 -34.01
CA ARG A 513 14.10 20.93 -34.64
C ARG A 513 13.50 20.92 -36.05
N GLU A 514 13.65 19.82 -36.76
CA GLU A 514 13.14 19.63 -38.15
C GLU A 514 11.67 19.19 -38.17
N MET A 515 11.00 19.03 -37.00
CA MET A 515 9.56 18.75 -36.97
C MET A 515 8.77 19.91 -37.59
N LYS A 516 7.70 19.59 -38.32
CA LYS A 516 6.83 20.56 -39.03
C LYS A 516 6.30 21.65 -38.09
N ASP A 517 5.93 21.26 -36.85
CA ASP A 517 5.50 22.14 -35.78
C ASP A 517 6.49 21.94 -34.62
N ALA A 518 7.69 22.53 -34.74
CA ALA A 518 8.75 22.34 -33.77
C ALA A 518 8.31 22.86 -32.39
N PRO A 519 8.34 22.03 -31.34
CA PRO A 519 7.93 22.45 -30.00
C PRO A 519 8.91 23.46 -29.39
N THR A 520 8.45 24.23 -28.41
CA THR A 520 9.35 24.93 -27.52
C THR A 520 10.11 23.89 -26.69
N LEU A 521 11.42 23.85 -26.80
CA LEU A 521 12.24 22.74 -26.29
C LEU A 521 13.02 23.16 -25.04
N PHE A 522 12.85 22.43 -23.94
CA PHE A 522 13.67 22.55 -22.75
C PHE A 522 14.61 21.34 -22.66
N ILE A 523 15.91 21.58 -22.65
CA ILE A 523 16.93 20.54 -22.50
C ILE A 523 17.64 20.76 -21.16
N VAL A 524 17.41 19.88 -20.22
CA VAL A 524 18.17 19.83 -18.97
C VAL A 524 19.35 18.90 -19.16
N SER A 525 20.55 19.39 -18.93
CA SER A 525 21.76 18.58 -19.05
C SER A 525 22.86 19.07 -18.11
N GLN A 526 23.71 18.15 -17.68
CA GLN A 526 25.00 18.49 -17.04
C GLN A 526 26.13 18.65 -18.07
N ARG A 527 25.88 18.27 -19.32
CA ARG A 527 26.88 18.34 -20.42
C ARG A 527 26.73 19.66 -21.17
N ALA A 528 27.70 20.52 -21.10
CA ALA A 528 27.71 21.78 -21.84
C ALA A 528 27.59 21.57 -23.36
N ALA A 529 28.22 20.52 -23.91
CA ALA A 529 28.13 20.14 -25.32
C ALA A 529 26.69 19.93 -25.83
N SER A 530 25.79 19.48 -24.99
CA SER A 530 24.37 19.29 -25.36
C SER A 530 23.60 20.60 -25.47
N LEU A 531 24.13 21.70 -24.92
CA LEU A 531 23.42 22.98 -24.78
C LEU A 531 24.00 24.12 -25.60
N MET A 532 25.23 23.97 -26.14
CA MET A 532 25.96 25.04 -26.90
C MET A 532 25.16 25.65 -28.06
N HIS A 533 24.21 24.89 -28.62
CA HIS A 533 23.33 25.34 -29.72
C HIS A 533 21.91 25.72 -29.27
N ALA A 534 21.68 25.88 -27.98
CA ALA A 534 20.42 26.40 -27.48
C ALA A 534 20.32 27.91 -27.76
N ASP A 535 19.10 28.41 -28.02
CA ASP A 535 18.88 29.84 -28.24
C ASP A 535 19.17 30.65 -26.98
N ARG A 536 18.90 30.06 -25.82
CA ARG A 536 19.31 30.59 -24.51
C ARG A 536 19.63 29.44 -23.57
N ILE A 537 20.54 29.69 -22.62
CA ILE A 537 20.89 28.77 -21.55
C ILE A 537 20.61 29.46 -20.23
N ILE A 538 19.90 28.77 -19.34
CA ILE A 538 19.65 29.16 -17.95
C ILE A 538 20.66 28.41 -17.09
N VAL A 539 21.54 29.13 -16.42
CA VAL A 539 22.53 28.59 -15.49
C VAL A 539 21.96 28.68 -14.07
N LEU A 540 21.80 27.52 -13.44
CA LEU A 540 21.32 27.45 -12.06
C LEU A 540 22.46 27.10 -11.11
N ASP A 541 22.55 27.83 -10.01
CA ASP A 541 23.44 27.55 -8.90
C ASP A 541 22.69 27.71 -7.58
N ASP A 542 22.70 26.66 -6.76
CA ASP A 542 22.04 26.58 -5.46
C ASP A 542 20.61 27.16 -5.45
N GLY A 543 19.80 26.79 -6.44
CA GLY A 543 18.40 27.22 -6.56
C GLY A 543 18.19 28.61 -7.13
N ASN A 544 19.25 29.34 -7.47
CA ASN A 544 19.20 30.71 -8.05
C ASN A 544 19.63 30.68 -9.53
N VAL A 545 19.22 31.72 -10.28
CA VAL A 545 19.73 31.93 -11.63
C VAL A 545 21.07 32.67 -11.56
N ALA A 546 22.16 31.97 -11.89
CA ALA A 546 23.50 32.55 -11.99
C ALA A 546 23.71 33.34 -13.29
N GLY A 547 23.00 32.97 -14.37
CA GLY A 547 23.06 33.68 -15.65
C GLY A 547 22.05 33.15 -16.66
N ILE A 548 21.66 34.02 -17.60
CA ILE A 548 20.80 33.66 -18.75
C ILE A 548 21.40 34.33 -19.99
N GLY A 549 21.74 33.56 -21.01
CA GLY A 549 22.29 34.09 -22.26
C GLY A 549 22.56 33.01 -23.30
N THR A 550 23.17 33.36 -24.41
CA THR A 550 23.72 32.40 -25.36
C THR A 550 24.99 31.75 -24.79
N HIS A 551 25.47 30.69 -25.45
CA HIS A 551 26.73 30.04 -25.06
C HIS A 551 27.89 31.03 -24.97
N GLU A 552 28.05 31.92 -25.97
CA GLU A 552 29.11 32.90 -26.05
C GLU A 552 28.96 33.98 -24.95
N GLU A 553 27.78 34.55 -24.76
CA GLU A 553 27.51 35.52 -23.70
C GLU A 553 27.82 34.97 -22.30
N LEU A 554 27.50 33.72 -22.05
CA LEU A 554 27.72 33.08 -20.74
C LEU A 554 29.20 32.70 -20.52
N LEU A 555 29.94 32.39 -21.58
CA LEU A 555 31.39 32.19 -21.50
C LEU A 555 32.14 33.49 -21.16
N GLU A 556 31.56 34.65 -21.51
CA GLU A 556 32.17 35.93 -21.19
C GLU A 556 31.76 36.44 -19.80
N ASN A 557 30.48 36.24 -19.41
CA ASN A 557 29.86 36.97 -18.31
C ASN A 557 29.39 36.11 -17.13
N CYS A 558 29.50 34.77 -17.18
CA CYS A 558 28.98 33.89 -16.11
C CYS A 558 30.09 32.94 -15.59
N GLU A 559 30.62 33.22 -14.43
CA GLU A 559 31.69 32.41 -13.78
C GLU A 559 31.26 30.95 -13.60
N VAL A 560 30.02 30.70 -13.11
CA VAL A 560 29.51 29.34 -12.91
C VAL A 560 29.43 28.56 -14.22
N TYR A 561 29.05 29.22 -15.34
CA TYR A 561 29.02 28.57 -16.64
C TYR A 561 30.43 28.27 -17.15
N GLN A 562 31.36 29.19 -16.96
CA GLN A 562 32.78 29.00 -17.31
C GLN A 562 33.37 27.81 -16.55
N GLU A 563 33.12 27.70 -15.25
CA GLU A 563 33.60 26.57 -14.45
C GLU A 563 33.06 25.24 -14.99
N ILE A 564 31.74 25.16 -15.23
CA ILE A 564 31.10 23.96 -15.78
C ILE A 564 31.67 23.62 -17.17
N TYR A 565 31.83 24.61 -18.04
CA TYR A 565 32.34 24.41 -19.38
C TYR A 565 33.82 23.95 -19.38
N TYR A 566 34.69 24.66 -18.68
CA TYR A 566 36.12 24.32 -18.63
C TYR A 566 36.42 23.06 -17.81
N SER A 567 35.52 22.60 -16.96
CA SER A 567 35.65 21.28 -16.35
C SER A 567 35.50 20.13 -17.37
N GLN A 568 34.76 20.38 -18.47
CA GLN A 568 34.49 19.40 -19.53
C GLN A 568 35.36 19.57 -20.76
N PHE A 569 35.81 20.78 -21.05
CA PHE A 569 36.69 21.13 -22.17
C PHE A 569 37.97 21.73 -21.62
N ARG A 570 39.11 21.22 -22.09
CA ARG A 570 40.42 21.84 -21.74
C ARG A 570 40.42 23.30 -22.20
N LYS A 571 40.78 24.21 -21.31
CA LYS A 571 41.18 25.55 -21.71
C LYS A 571 42.34 25.39 -22.70
N GLU A 572 42.16 25.76 -23.96
CA GLU A 572 43.32 25.95 -24.83
C GLU A 572 44.21 26.97 -24.11
N LYS A 573 45.41 26.55 -23.73
CA LYS A 573 46.40 27.49 -23.24
C LYS A 573 46.62 28.46 -24.39
N GLU A 574 46.29 29.71 -24.18
CA GLU A 574 46.79 30.80 -25.01
C GLU A 574 48.31 30.62 -25.07
N ALA A 575 48.78 30.28 -26.30
CA ALA A 575 50.23 30.16 -26.63
C ALA A 575 50.77 31.54 -26.90
#